data_b29b520916f48912240f02668d95b64a
#
_entry.id   b29b520916f48912240f02668d95b64a
#
_cell.length_a   1.000
_cell.length_b   1.000
_cell.length_c   1.000
_cell.angle_alpha   90.00
_cell.angle_beta   90.00
_cell.angle_gamma   90.00
#
_symmetry.space_group_name_H-M   'P 1'
#
loop_
_entity.id
_entity.type
_entity.pdbx_description
1 polymer ?
#
loop_
_entity_poly.entity_id
_entity_poly.type
_entity_poly.pdbx_seq_one_letter_code
_entity_poly.pdbx_strand_id
1 'polypeptide(L)'
;MLSSHLTFQFLAEPTDINFGGNVHGGMVMKWIDQAAYACAAQWSGKYCITISANGIRFIRPIKVGQMVRLDASVVHTGRSSMHIYVVVKAIEPKVNEQWITN
;
A
#
# COMPACT_ATOMS: atom_id res chain seq x y z
N MET A 1 -16.26 2.80 -17.37
CA MET A 1 -15.90 1.81 -16.36
C MET A 1 -14.66 2.25 -15.62
N LEU A 2 -14.67 2.13 -14.32
CA LEU A 2 -13.55 2.55 -13.50
C LEU A 2 -12.48 1.45 -13.45
N SER A 3 -11.23 1.86 -13.26
CA SER A 3 -10.13 0.91 -13.20
C SER A 3 -10.20 0.03 -11.95
N SER A 4 -9.83 -1.25 -12.10
CA SER A 4 -9.72 -2.19 -10.98
C SER A 4 -8.34 -2.15 -10.33
N HIS A 5 -7.48 -1.27 -10.78
CA HIS A 5 -6.09 -1.16 -10.33
C HIS A 5 -5.73 0.28 -10.03
N LEU A 6 -4.93 0.48 -8.98
CA LEU A 6 -4.49 1.81 -8.56
C LEU A 6 -3.08 1.72 -8.00
N THR A 7 -2.25 2.70 -8.36
CA THR A 7 -0.87 2.78 -7.87
C THR A 7 -0.64 4.10 -7.15
N PHE A 8 -0.07 4.03 -5.95
CA PHE A 8 0.50 5.17 -5.24
C PHE A 8 2.01 5.04 -5.26
N GLN A 9 2.70 6.18 -5.42
CA GLN A 9 4.15 6.21 -5.34
C GLN A 9 4.60 7.55 -4.74
N PHE A 10 5.44 7.48 -3.69
CA PHE A 10 5.88 8.66 -2.96
C PHE A 10 7.19 8.37 -2.21
N LEU A 11 7.81 9.42 -1.66
CA LEU A 11 9.02 9.29 -0.85
C LEU A 11 8.66 8.99 0.62
N ALA A 12 9.42 8.10 1.24
CA ALA A 12 9.36 7.93 2.68
C ALA A 12 10.03 9.13 3.34
N GLU A 13 9.31 9.78 4.25
CA GLU A 13 9.74 11.02 4.89
C GLU A 13 10.27 10.78 6.30
N PRO A 14 11.06 11.73 6.86
CA PRO A 14 11.59 11.60 8.22
C PRO A 14 10.53 11.38 9.29
N THR A 15 9.33 11.92 9.11
CA THR A 15 8.22 11.75 10.06
C THR A 15 7.63 10.33 10.05
N ASP A 16 8.00 9.52 9.07
CA ASP A 16 7.46 8.17 8.90
C ASP A 16 8.29 7.12 9.64
N ILE A 17 9.47 7.47 10.16
CA ILE A 17 10.42 6.49 10.69
C ILE A 17 10.32 6.30 12.20
N ASN A 18 10.77 5.12 12.64
CA ASN A 18 10.92 4.80 14.06
C ASN A 18 12.36 5.09 14.53
N PHE A 19 12.68 4.74 15.79
CA PHE A 19 14.00 4.96 16.37
C PHE A 19 15.12 4.23 15.66
N GLY A 20 14.81 3.15 14.96
CA GLY A 20 15.79 2.39 14.18
C GLY A 20 16.05 2.93 12.78
N GLY A 21 15.40 4.05 12.40
CA GLY A 21 15.58 4.65 11.09
C GLY A 21 14.73 4.02 9.98
N ASN A 22 13.84 3.11 10.34
CA ASN A 22 12.95 2.45 9.40
C ASN A 22 11.54 3.01 9.53
N VAL A 23 10.76 2.94 8.44
CA VAL A 23 9.36 3.33 8.45
C VAL A 23 8.59 2.46 9.45
N HIS A 24 7.75 3.09 10.25
CA HIS A 24 6.88 2.37 11.19
C HIS A 24 5.98 1.37 10.47
N GLY A 25 5.87 0.16 11.02
CA GLY A 25 4.92 -0.83 10.53
C GLY A 25 3.49 -0.30 10.49
N GLY A 26 3.10 0.47 11.52
CA GLY A 26 1.79 1.12 11.56
C GLY A 26 1.58 2.13 10.44
N MET A 27 2.63 2.81 10.01
CA MET A 27 2.55 3.73 8.88
C MET A 27 2.33 2.96 7.56
N VAL A 28 3.03 1.84 7.37
CA VAL A 28 2.84 0.99 6.20
C VAL A 28 1.40 0.45 6.16
N MET A 29 0.89 0.04 7.31
CA MET A 29 -0.50 -0.41 7.44
C MET A 29 -1.49 0.67 7.04
N LYS A 30 -1.24 1.91 7.47
CA LYS A 30 -2.07 3.06 7.09
C LYS A 30 -2.06 3.27 5.58
N TRP A 31 -0.90 3.20 4.96
CA TRP A 31 -0.76 3.36 3.51
C TRP A 31 -1.50 2.25 2.76
N ILE A 32 -1.39 1.01 3.24
CA ILE A 32 -2.10 -0.13 2.67
C ILE A 32 -3.62 0.10 2.73
N ASP A 33 -4.11 0.55 3.89
CA ASP A 33 -5.53 0.83 4.07
C ASP A 33 -6.01 1.93 3.14
N GLN A 34 -5.24 3.01 3.01
CA GLN A 34 -5.57 4.11 2.11
C GLN A 34 -5.59 3.67 0.64
N ALA A 35 -4.61 2.87 0.23
CA ALA A 35 -4.55 2.37 -1.14
C ALA A 35 -5.73 1.43 -1.44
N ALA A 36 -6.05 0.56 -0.49
CA ALA A 36 -7.19 -0.35 -0.62
C ALA A 36 -8.51 0.42 -0.70
N TYR A 37 -8.69 1.41 0.17
CA TYR A 37 -9.88 2.26 0.14
C TYR A 37 -10.00 2.98 -1.20
N ALA A 38 -8.94 3.63 -1.65
CA ALA A 38 -8.97 4.39 -2.90
C ALA A 38 -9.27 3.47 -4.09
N CYS A 39 -8.69 2.27 -4.11
CA CYS A 39 -8.95 1.29 -5.15
C CYS A 39 -10.40 0.84 -5.16
N ALA A 40 -10.95 0.53 -3.98
CA ALA A 40 -12.33 0.10 -3.84
C ALA A 40 -13.31 1.21 -4.24
N ALA A 41 -13.07 2.44 -3.79
CA ALA A 41 -13.90 3.58 -4.12
C ALA A 41 -13.86 3.91 -5.61
N GLN A 42 -12.67 3.83 -6.22
CA GLN A 42 -12.50 4.04 -7.65
C GLN A 42 -13.28 3.01 -8.46
N TRP A 43 -13.17 1.74 -8.08
CA TRP A 43 -13.84 0.65 -8.77
C TRP A 43 -15.36 0.72 -8.65
N SER A 44 -15.87 0.94 -7.43
CA SER A 44 -17.30 0.90 -7.15
C SER A 44 -18.01 2.23 -7.38
N GLY A 45 -17.30 3.34 -7.34
CA GLY A 45 -17.88 4.67 -7.34
C GLY A 45 -18.60 5.00 -6.05
N LYS A 46 -18.33 4.28 -4.97
CA LYS A 46 -19.03 4.41 -3.69
C LYS A 46 -18.06 4.53 -2.52
N TYR A 47 -18.58 5.03 -1.41
CA TYR A 47 -17.85 4.99 -0.15
C TYR A 47 -17.74 3.53 0.34
N CYS A 48 -16.54 3.15 0.72
CA CYS A 48 -16.24 1.81 1.21
C CYS A 48 -15.56 1.87 2.57
N ILE A 49 -15.69 0.81 3.36
CA ILE A 49 -14.99 0.71 4.64
C ILE A 49 -14.22 -0.61 4.69
N THR A 50 -13.08 -0.57 5.36
CA THR A 50 -12.27 -1.76 5.60
C THR A 50 -12.90 -2.59 6.70
N ILE A 51 -13.20 -3.86 6.40
CA ILE A 51 -13.75 -4.79 7.39
C ILE A 51 -12.62 -5.54 8.08
N SER A 52 -11.64 -6.01 7.30
CA SER A 52 -10.49 -6.72 7.84
C SER A 52 -9.31 -6.66 6.90
N ALA A 53 -8.12 -6.82 7.45
CA ALA A 53 -6.90 -6.94 6.67
C ALA A 53 -6.18 -8.23 7.11
N ASN A 54 -5.88 -9.09 6.15
CA ASN A 54 -5.29 -10.40 6.39
C ASN A 54 -4.05 -10.62 5.54
N GLY A 55 -3.19 -11.54 5.97
CA GLY A 55 -2.03 -11.96 5.21
C GLY A 55 -0.95 -10.90 5.08
N ILE A 56 -0.89 -9.97 6.01
CA ILE A 56 0.13 -8.91 5.98
C ILE A 56 1.46 -9.48 6.45
N ARG A 57 2.49 -9.26 5.62
CA ARG A 57 3.86 -9.63 5.95
C ARG A 57 4.77 -8.44 5.79
N PHE A 58 5.70 -8.27 6.72
CA PHE A 58 6.78 -7.29 6.59
C PHE A 58 8.06 -8.04 6.28
N ILE A 59 8.50 -8.00 5.03
CA ILE A 59 9.64 -8.78 4.56
C ILE A 59 10.93 -8.00 4.68
N ARG A 60 10.89 -6.71 4.30
CA ARG A 60 12.07 -5.86 4.29
C ARG A 60 11.68 -4.43 4.64
N PRO A 61 12.44 -3.74 5.52
CA PRO A 61 12.10 -2.40 5.95
C PRO A 61 12.25 -1.36 4.84
N ILE A 62 11.52 -0.25 4.98
CA ILE A 62 11.62 0.93 4.14
C ILE A 62 12.36 1.99 4.94
N LYS A 63 13.30 2.70 4.29
CA LYS A 63 14.09 3.76 4.91
C LYS A 63 13.75 5.11 4.31
N VAL A 64 14.04 6.17 5.06
CA VAL A 64 13.90 7.55 4.59
C VAL A 64 14.71 7.74 3.30
N GLY A 65 14.11 8.44 2.34
CA GLY A 65 14.74 8.69 1.05
C GLY A 65 14.50 7.62 0.02
N GLN A 66 13.94 6.50 0.43
CA GLN A 66 13.49 5.48 -0.52
C GLN A 66 12.08 5.81 -1.00
N MET A 67 11.75 5.41 -2.21
CA MET A 67 10.41 5.55 -2.73
C MET A 67 9.56 4.37 -2.33
N VAL A 68 8.30 4.65 -2.02
CA VAL A 68 7.32 3.63 -1.66
C VAL A 68 6.31 3.55 -2.79
N ARG A 69 6.08 2.35 -3.30
CA ARG A 69 5.05 2.12 -4.30
C ARG A 69 4.05 1.11 -3.77
N LEU A 70 2.77 1.49 -3.80
CA LEU A 70 1.67 0.60 -3.46
C LEU A 70 0.85 0.33 -4.70
N ASP A 71 0.75 -0.93 -5.05
CA ASP A 71 -0.11 -1.39 -6.16
C ASP A 71 -1.29 -2.12 -5.56
N ALA A 72 -2.48 -1.56 -5.72
CA ALA A 72 -3.72 -2.12 -5.23
C ALA A 72 -4.58 -2.59 -6.39
N SER A 73 -5.19 -3.76 -6.26
CA SER A 73 -6.05 -4.30 -7.30
C SER A 73 -7.23 -5.05 -6.70
N VAL A 74 -8.37 -4.94 -7.37
CA VAL A 74 -9.57 -5.70 -7.02
C VAL A 74 -9.37 -7.11 -7.53
N VAL A 75 -9.36 -8.09 -6.62
CA VAL A 75 -9.11 -9.49 -6.99
C VAL A 75 -10.36 -10.36 -6.86
N HIS A 76 -11.37 -9.88 -6.15
CA HIS A 76 -12.63 -10.58 -6.01
C HIS A 76 -13.72 -9.60 -5.60
N THR A 77 -14.90 -9.77 -6.19
CA THR A 77 -16.07 -8.97 -5.82
C THR A 77 -17.20 -9.90 -5.43
N GLY A 78 -17.87 -9.55 -4.33
CA GLY A 78 -19.09 -10.18 -3.90
C GLY A 78 -20.26 -9.22 -4.09
N ARG A 79 -21.39 -9.57 -3.51
CA ARG A 79 -22.61 -8.79 -3.63
C ARG A 79 -22.51 -7.41 -2.98
N SER A 80 -21.91 -7.35 -1.79
CA SER A 80 -21.77 -6.11 -1.01
C SER A 80 -20.35 -5.93 -0.47
N SER A 81 -19.41 -6.70 -0.99
CA SER A 81 -18.02 -6.68 -0.54
C SER A 81 -17.07 -6.90 -1.69
N MET A 82 -15.79 -6.58 -1.45
CA MET A 82 -14.74 -6.88 -2.41
C MET A 82 -13.43 -7.13 -1.68
N HIS A 83 -12.54 -7.86 -2.33
CA HIS A 83 -11.21 -8.14 -1.82
C HIS A 83 -10.20 -7.35 -2.64
N ILE A 84 -9.34 -6.62 -1.95
CA ILE A 84 -8.28 -5.81 -2.55
C ILE A 84 -6.94 -6.42 -2.17
N TYR A 85 -6.12 -6.67 -3.17
CA TYR A 85 -4.75 -7.13 -2.96
C TYR A 85 -3.81 -5.93 -3.09
N VAL A 86 -2.95 -5.73 -2.10
CA VAL A 86 -2.00 -4.60 -2.09
C VAL A 86 -0.58 -5.13 -1.97
N VAL A 87 0.25 -4.74 -2.91
CA VAL A 87 1.70 -5.03 -2.89
C VAL A 87 2.42 -3.72 -2.60
N VAL A 88 3.30 -3.73 -1.60
CA VAL A 88 4.13 -2.59 -1.24
C VAL A 88 5.56 -2.88 -1.65
N LYS A 89 6.13 -1.98 -2.45
CA LYS A 89 7.52 -2.06 -2.89
C LYS A 89 8.29 -0.86 -2.38
N ALA A 90 9.55 -1.08 -2.03
CA ALA A 90 10.50 -0.01 -1.77
C ALA A 90 11.45 0.08 -2.96
N ILE A 91 11.77 1.29 -3.35
CA ILE A 91 12.66 1.58 -4.48
C ILE A 91 13.77 2.48 -3.98
N GLU A 92 15.02 2.05 -4.18
CA GLU A 92 16.18 2.90 -3.92
C GLU A 92 16.51 3.67 -5.19
N PRO A 93 16.20 4.98 -5.26
CA PRO A 93 16.36 5.73 -6.51
C PRO A 93 17.81 5.88 -6.96
N LYS A 94 18.75 5.88 -6.00
CA LYS A 94 20.17 6.09 -6.32
C LYS A 94 20.78 4.96 -7.14
N VAL A 95 20.33 3.74 -6.90
CA VAL A 95 20.86 2.54 -7.57
C VAL A 95 19.80 1.82 -8.39
N ASN A 96 18.64 2.42 -8.52
CA ASN A 96 17.51 1.88 -9.27
C ASN A 96 17.17 0.45 -8.88
N GLU A 97 17.27 0.17 -7.58
CA GLU A 97 16.91 -1.11 -6.99
C GLU A 97 15.52 -1.04 -6.39
N GLN A 98 14.79 -2.15 -6.48
CA GLN A 98 13.48 -2.22 -5.84
C GLN A 98 13.26 -3.61 -5.24
N TRP A 99 12.41 -3.67 -4.20
CA TRP A 99 12.07 -4.91 -3.54
C TRP A 99 10.68 -4.84 -2.93
N ILE A 100 10.08 -6.01 -2.73
CA ILE A 100 8.78 -6.13 -2.08
C ILE A 100 9.00 -6.04 -0.56
N THR A 101 8.24 -5.19 0.11
CA THR A 101 8.33 -5.02 1.56
C THR A 101 7.24 -5.78 2.31
N ASN A 102 6.25 -6.23 1.59
CA ASN A 102 5.18 -7.03 2.21
C ASN A 102 4.65 -8.14 1.33
#